data_4dda13952667e78dd3a383664b54b3b2
#
_entry.id   4dda13952667e78dd3a383664b54b3b2
#
_cell.length_a   1.000
_cell.length_b   1.000
_cell.length_c   1.000
_cell.angle_alpha   90.00
_cell.angle_beta   90.00
_cell.angle_gamma   90.00
#
_symmetry.space_group_name_H-M   'P 1'
#
loop_
_entity.id
_entity.type
_entity.pdbx_description
1 polymer ?
#
loop_
_entity_poly.entity_id
_entity_poly.type
_entity_poly.pdbx_seq_one_letter_code
_entity_poly.pdbx_strand_id
1 'polypeptide(L)'
;MRLNERYPNPRIRAQVTFLYAVCALHWVKPLTEQIAVYQQAYQYGIDNGNLVFAGYARTMIPKTTLAALTVDKALEECAISLAFYAKSGSPFLMSERFCQIFLQRLKGEGEDLTSLSTDEIDETAWLTRWQHPATRFGHGLAYFLNFKLQLLYLFGQW
;
A
#
# COMPACT_ATOMS: atom_id res chain seq x y z
N MET A 1 21.85 7.46 4.26
CA MET A 1 21.66 6.83 5.58
C MET A 1 22.75 7.17 6.60
N ARG A 2 24.03 7.24 6.25
CA ARG A 2 25.13 7.56 7.18
C ARG A 2 24.92 8.80 8.08
N LEU A 3 24.22 9.84 7.60
CA LEU A 3 23.99 11.05 8.38
C LEU A 3 23.02 10.80 9.56
N ASN A 4 21.96 10.00 9.33
CA ASN A 4 20.98 9.66 10.36
C ASN A 4 21.55 8.64 11.39
N GLU A 5 22.55 7.88 11.02
CA GLU A 5 23.30 6.99 11.92
C GLU A 5 24.25 7.82 12.81
N ARG A 6 24.85 8.87 12.24
CA ARG A 6 25.77 9.76 12.96
C ARG A 6 25.04 10.75 13.89
N TYR A 7 23.81 11.15 13.52
CA TYR A 7 22.98 12.08 14.28
C TYR A 7 21.56 11.50 14.43
N PRO A 8 21.37 10.48 15.29
CA PRO A 8 20.10 9.79 15.40
C PRO A 8 19.02 10.71 15.96
N ASN A 9 17.97 10.92 15.16
CA ASN A 9 16.77 11.61 15.61
C ASN A 9 15.57 10.63 15.52
N PRO A 10 15.11 10.08 16.66
CA PRO A 10 14.03 9.12 16.69
C PRO A 10 12.74 9.62 16.03
N ARG A 11 12.46 10.95 16.16
CA ARG A 11 11.21 11.54 15.64
C ARG A 11 11.08 11.51 14.12
N ILE A 12 12.19 11.60 13.40
CA ILE A 12 12.20 11.62 11.92
C ILE A 12 12.72 10.31 11.32
N ARG A 13 13.16 9.36 12.15
CA ARG A 13 13.81 8.13 11.67
C ARG A 13 12.91 7.32 10.74
N ALA A 14 11.64 7.12 11.10
CA ALA A 14 10.67 6.44 10.26
C ALA A 14 10.50 7.14 8.91
N GLN A 15 10.36 8.48 8.94
CA GLN A 15 10.20 9.31 7.75
C GLN A 15 11.41 9.20 6.81
N VAL A 16 12.61 9.37 7.33
CA VAL A 16 13.84 9.32 6.53
C VAL A 16 14.05 7.93 5.92
N THR A 17 13.80 6.86 6.71
CA THR A 17 13.93 5.49 6.23
C THR A 17 12.91 5.18 5.15
N PHE A 18 11.64 5.60 5.31
CA PHE A 18 10.61 5.46 4.31
C PHE A 18 10.94 6.21 3.02
N LEU A 19 11.30 7.50 3.12
CA LEU A 19 11.65 8.33 1.96
C LEU A 19 12.88 7.78 1.21
N TYR A 20 13.86 7.28 1.93
CA TYR A 20 15.00 6.61 1.31
C TYR A 20 14.56 5.39 0.51
N ALA A 21 13.71 4.55 1.08
CA ALA A 21 13.21 3.37 0.39
C ALA A 21 12.43 3.74 -0.89
N VAL A 22 11.48 4.68 -0.81
CA VAL A 22 10.59 5.01 -1.91
C VAL A 22 11.24 5.87 -3.00
N CYS A 23 12.19 6.75 -2.64
CA CYS A 23 12.76 7.71 -3.59
C CYS A 23 14.13 7.32 -4.16
N ALA A 24 14.92 6.53 -3.43
CA ALA A 24 16.31 6.32 -3.78
C ALA A 24 16.71 4.83 -3.91
N LEU A 25 16.19 3.96 -3.05
CA LEU A 25 16.72 2.61 -2.93
C LEU A 25 16.49 1.78 -4.20
N HIS A 26 15.34 1.94 -4.87
CA HIS A 26 14.98 1.21 -6.09
C HIS A 26 15.91 1.49 -7.29
N TRP A 27 16.67 2.59 -7.25
CA TRP A 27 17.67 2.89 -8.30
C TRP A 27 18.97 2.15 -8.14
N VAL A 28 19.26 1.63 -6.93
CA VAL A 28 20.59 1.07 -6.60
C VAL A 28 20.52 -0.33 -5.99
N LYS A 29 19.32 -0.81 -5.66
CA LYS A 29 19.10 -2.09 -4.99
C LYS A 29 17.89 -2.84 -5.54
N PRO A 30 17.88 -4.18 -5.50
CA PRO A 30 16.71 -4.98 -5.84
C PRO A 30 15.49 -4.63 -4.98
N LEU A 31 14.28 -4.80 -5.55
CA LEU A 31 13.01 -4.54 -4.85
C LEU A 31 12.83 -5.39 -3.57
N THR A 32 13.43 -6.57 -3.53
CA THR A 32 13.43 -7.43 -2.33
C THR A 32 14.10 -6.76 -1.12
N GLU A 33 15.17 -5.98 -1.34
CA GLU A 33 15.83 -5.21 -0.27
C GLU A 33 14.95 -4.03 0.19
N GLN A 34 14.11 -3.50 -0.70
CA GLN A 34 13.16 -2.41 -0.37
C GLN A 34 12.13 -2.86 0.66
N ILE A 35 11.63 -4.10 0.55
CA ILE A 35 10.65 -4.67 1.50
C ILE A 35 11.21 -4.60 2.92
N ALA A 36 12.45 -5.04 3.12
CA ALA A 36 13.10 -5.01 4.43
C ALA A 36 13.24 -3.58 4.99
N VAL A 37 13.53 -2.60 4.12
CA VAL A 37 13.66 -1.20 4.54
C VAL A 37 12.29 -0.58 4.87
N TYR A 38 11.21 -0.95 4.17
CA TYR A 38 9.85 -0.55 4.55
C TYR A 38 9.42 -1.17 5.88
N GLN A 39 9.72 -2.45 6.12
CA GLN A 39 9.48 -3.09 7.42
C GLN A 39 10.22 -2.37 8.56
N GLN A 40 11.45 -1.94 8.31
CA GLN A 40 12.24 -1.16 9.26
C GLN A 40 11.62 0.23 9.49
N ALA A 41 11.17 0.92 8.45
CA ALA A 41 10.48 2.20 8.55
C ALA A 41 9.18 2.07 9.35
N TYR A 42 8.41 1.01 9.11
CA TYR A 42 7.21 0.69 9.86
C TYR A 42 7.53 0.52 11.36
N GLN A 43 8.52 -0.32 11.69
CA GLN A 43 8.90 -0.55 13.08
C GLN A 43 9.35 0.75 13.78
N TYR A 44 10.17 1.55 13.12
CA TYR A 44 10.56 2.87 13.68
C TYR A 44 9.35 3.80 13.87
N GLY A 45 8.35 3.72 13.00
CA GLY A 45 7.11 4.48 13.14
C GLY A 45 6.31 4.05 14.38
N ILE A 46 6.17 2.75 14.60
CA ILE A 46 5.49 2.20 15.78
C ILE A 46 6.23 2.57 17.06
N ASP A 47 7.55 2.34 17.12
CA ASP A 47 8.37 2.56 18.32
C ASP A 47 8.37 4.03 18.77
N ASN A 48 8.23 4.97 17.83
CA ASN A 48 8.31 6.41 18.10
C ASN A 48 6.96 7.14 17.94
N GLY A 49 5.84 6.42 17.79
CA GLY A 49 4.50 7.00 17.68
C GLY A 49 4.25 7.76 16.35
N ASN A 50 5.10 7.56 15.33
CA ASN A 50 4.91 8.16 14.01
C ASN A 50 4.04 7.27 13.12
N LEU A 51 2.74 7.17 13.48
CA LEU A 51 1.79 6.28 12.82
C LEU A 51 1.54 6.64 11.35
N VAL A 52 1.77 7.88 10.95
CA VAL A 52 1.63 8.33 9.55
C VAL A 52 2.66 7.62 8.67
N PHE A 53 3.94 7.67 9.04
CA PHE A 53 4.99 7.00 8.26
C PHE A 53 5.01 5.48 8.45
N ALA A 54 4.55 4.97 9.59
CA ALA A 54 4.24 3.55 9.74
C ALA A 54 3.17 3.11 8.73
N GLY A 55 2.10 3.89 8.59
CA GLY A 55 1.04 3.65 7.59
C GLY A 55 1.58 3.68 6.17
N TYR A 56 2.33 4.71 5.79
CA TYR A 56 2.93 4.77 4.44
C TYR A 56 3.82 3.57 4.15
N ALA A 57 4.65 3.16 5.10
CA ALA A 57 5.51 1.99 4.95
C ALA A 57 4.67 0.71 4.76
N ARG A 58 3.63 0.52 5.58
CA ARG A 58 2.72 -0.63 5.45
C ARG A 58 2.00 -0.66 4.09
N THR A 59 1.58 0.50 3.57
CA THR A 59 0.95 0.58 2.24
C THR A 59 1.88 0.10 1.11
N MET A 60 3.18 0.34 1.23
CA MET A 60 4.15 -0.01 0.18
C MET A 60 4.55 -1.49 0.20
N ILE A 61 4.52 -2.16 1.35
CA ILE A 61 5.01 -3.54 1.49
C ILE A 61 4.26 -4.52 0.56
N PRO A 62 2.92 -4.63 0.56
CA PRO A 62 2.23 -5.59 -0.32
C PRO A 62 2.49 -5.32 -1.81
N LYS A 63 2.55 -4.05 -2.20
CA LYS A 63 2.75 -3.63 -3.60
C LYS A 63 4.16 -3.95 -4.07
N THR A 64 5.16 -3.71 -3.22
CA THR A 64 6.55 -4.07 -3.51
C THR A 64 6.75 -5.59 -3.48
N THR A 65 6.05 -6.30 -2.59
CA THR A 65 6.05 -7.77 -2.52
C THR A 65 5.45 -8.39 -3.77
N LEU A 66 4.36 -7.83 -4.30
CA LEU A 66 3.79 -8.25 -5.59
C LEU A 66 4.80 -8.10 -6.73
N ALA A 67 5.49 -6.97 -6.80
CA ALA A 67 6.46 -6.70 -7.86
C ALA A 67 7.75 -7.52 -7.76
N ALA A 68 8.13 -7.92 -6.55
CA ALA A 68 9.41 -8.58 -6.27
C ALA A 68 9.30 -10.10 -6.09
N LEU A 69 8.13 -10.61 -5.68
CA LEU A 69 7.93 -12.00 -5.26
C LEU A 69 6.66 -12.61 -5.89
N THR A 70 5.64 -12.90 -5.07
CA THR A 70 4.42 -13.60 -5.53
C THR A 70 3.16 -12.92 -5.03
N VAL A 71 2.03 -13.18 -5.71
CA VAL A 71 0.70 -12.69 -5.32
C VAL A 71 0.31 -13.21 -3.93
N ASP A 72 0.61 -14.49 -3.62
CA ASP A 72 0.28 -15.08 -2.32
C ASP A 72 0.99 -14.35 -1.17
N LYS A 73 2.28 -14.09 -1.31
CA LYS A 73 3.03 -13.29 -0.31
C LYS A 73 2.53 -11.86 -0.21
N ALA A 74 2.12 -11.26 -1.32
CA ALA A 74 1.52 -9.93 -1.30
C ALA A 74 0.18 -9.92 -0.56
N LEU A 75 -0.65 -10.97 -0.70
CA LEU A 75 -1.89 -11.14 0.05
C LEU A 75 -1.65 -11.31 1.56
N GLU A 76 -0.65 -12.09 1.95
CA GLU A 76 -0.25 -12.23 3.37
C GLU A 76 0.12 -10.87 3.96
N GLU A 77 0.96 -10.09 3.28
CA GLU A 77 1.35 -8.76 3.72
C GLU A 77 0.17 -7.77 3.72
N CYS A 78 -0.75 -7.88 2.75
CA CYS A 78 -1.96 -7.09 2.70
C CYS A 78 -2.88 -7.36 3.90
N ALA A 79 -3.04 -8.62 4.30
CA ALA A 79 -3.81 -8.98 5.50
C ALA A 79 -3.24 -8.35 6.78
N ILE A 80 -1.91 -8.35 6.93
CA ILE A 80 -1.24 -7.68 8.05
C ILE A 80 -1.48 -6.15 8.01
N SER A 81 -1.44 -5.54 6.82
CA SER A 81 -1.70 -4.12 6.64
C SER A 81 -3.15 -3.75 7.00
N LEU A 82 -4.11 -4.57 6.58
CA LEU A 82 -5.53 -4.39 6.91
C LEU A 82 -5.78 -4.45 8.42
N ALA A 83 -5.18 -5.41 9.12
CA ALA A 83 -5.29 -5.52 10.57
C ALA A 83 -4.72 -4.27 11.27
N PHE A 84 -3.58 -3.75 10.81
CA PHE A 84 -3.00 -2.52 11.32
C PHE A 84 -3.92 -1.31 11.09
N TYR A 85 -4.48 -1.14 9.88
CA TYR A 85 -5.34 -0.01 9.57
C TYR A 85 -6.69 -0.06 10.29
N ALA A 86 -7.27 -1.24 10.44
CA ALA A 86 -8.49 -1.42 11.22
C ALA A 86 -8.28 -1.01 12.68
N LYS A 87 -7.15 -1.41 13.29
CA LYS A 87 -6.82 -1.09 14.67
C LYS A 87 -6.48 0.39 14.88
N SER A 88 -5.84 1.03 13.91
CA SER A 88 -5.42 2.44 14.00
C SER A 88 -6.48 3.45 13.55
N GLY A 89 -7.63 3.00 13.03
CA GLY A 89 -8.65 3.88 12.44
C GLY A 89 -8.15 4.65 11.21
N SER A 90 -7.19 4.10 10.48
CA SER A 90 -6.51 4.79 9.41
C SER A 90 -7.38 5.00 8.16
N PRO A 91 -7.32 6.16 7.49
CA PRO A 91 -8.02 6.38 6.21
C PRO A 91 -7.50 5.46 5.08
N PHE A 92 -6.34 4.82 5.24
CA PHE A 92 -5.80 3.87 4.27
C PHE A 92 -6.52 2.53 4.23
N LEU A 93 -7.40 2.23 5.19
CA LEU A 93 -8.09 0.94 5.28
C LEU A 93 -8.77 0.57 3.97
N MET A 94 -9.53 1.48 3.37
CA MET A 94 -10.27 1.17 2.14
C MET A 94 -9.35 1.05 0.91
N SER A 95 -8.30 1.86 0.81
CA SER A 95 -7.35 1.69 -0.29
C SER A 95 -6.61 0.35 -0.20
N GLU A 96 -6.39 -0.15 1.00
CA GLU A 96 -5.79 -1.46 1.20
C GLU A 96 -6.80 -2.62 0.97
N ARG A 97 -8.09 -2.41 1.25
CA ARG A 97 -9.14 -3.34 0.81
C ARG A 97 -9.18 -3.48 -0.71
N PHE A 98 -9.10 -2.38 -1.44
CA PHE A 98 -8.98 -2.44 -2.90
C PHE A 98 -7.69 -3.12 -3.38
N CYS A 99 -6.58 -2.95 -2.66
CA CYS A 99 -5.36 -3.72 -2.93
C CYS A 99 -5.59 -5.23 -2.75
N GLN A 100 -6.26 -5.64 -1.69
CA GLN A 100 -6.61 -7.05 -1.45
C GLN A 100 -7.47 -7.62 -2.59
N ILE A 101 -8.54 -6.92 -2.97
CA ILE A 101 -9.42 -7.33 -4.06
C ILE A 101 -8.63 -7.43 -5.38
N PHE A 102 -7.81 -6.44 -5.68
CA PHE A 102 -6.91 -6.45 -6.84
C PHE A 102 -6.03 -7.71 -6.87
N LEU A 103 -5.38 -8.05 -5.75
CA LEU A 103 -4.54 -9.24 -5.65
C LEU A 103 -5.34 -10.54 -5.82
N GLN A 104 -6.57 -10.59 -5.31
CA GLN A 104 -7.48 -11.72 -5.51
C GLN A 104 -7.89 -11.86 -6.98
N ARG A 105 -8.19 -10.76 -7.67
CA ARG A 105 -8.49 -10.80 -9.12
C ARG A 105 -7.29 -11.30 -9.93
N LEU A 106 -6.06 -10.94 -9.57
CA LEU A 106 -4.85 -11.49 -10.20
C LEU A 106 -4.72 -13.00 -10.03
N LYS A 107 -5.30 -13.58 -8.98
CA LYS A 107 -5.38 -15.04 -8.78
C LYS A 107 -6.55 -15.70 -9.54
N GLY A 108 -7.38 -14.93 -10.20
CA GLY A 108 -8.59 -15.43 -10.84
C GLY A 108 -9.79 -15.60 -9.89
N GLU A 109 -9.75 -15.01 -8.70
CA GLU A 109 -10.83 -15.09 -7.73
C GLU A 109 -11.90 -14.02 -8.02
N GLY A 110 -13.16 -14.44 -8.19
CA GLY A 110 -14.34 -13.59 -8.45
C GLY A 110 -14.92 -13.79 -9.84
N GLU A 111 -16.19 -13.38 -10.02
CA GLU A 111 -16.93 -13.53 -11.27
C GLU A 111 -16.47 -12.55 -12.36
N ASP A 112 -16.21 -11.29 -11.99
CA ASP A 112 -15.67 -10.26 -12.87
C ASP A 112 -14.26 -9.86 -12.42
N LEU A 113 -13.26 -10.34 -13.15
CA LEU A 113 -11.84 -10.08 -12.85
C LEU A 113 -11.43 -8.63 -13.11
N THR A 114 -12.25 -7.84 -13.78
CA THR A 114 -12.00 -6.42 -14.02
C THR A 114 -12.63 -5.52 -12.96
N SER A 115 -13.54 -6.06 -12.14
CA SER A 115 -14.23 -5.33 -11.08
C SER A 115 -13.47 -5.37 -9.76
N LEU A 116 -13.42 -4.24 -9.08
CA LEU A 116 -12.96 -4.11 -7.69
C LEU A 116 -14.13 -4.14 -6.70
N SER A 117 -15.37 -4.40 -7.17
CA SER A 117 -16.54 -4.63 -6.31
C SER A 117 -16.53 -6.05 -5.72
N THR A 118 -17.19 -6.17 -4.56
CA THR A 118 -17.53 -7.41 -3.88
C THR A 118 -18.96 -7.29 -3.34
N ASP A 119 -19.51 -8.33 -2.72
CA ASP A 119 -20.83 -8.27 -2.08
C ASP A 119 -20.94 -7.15 -1.02
N GLU A 120 -19.81 -6.78 -0.41
CA GLU A 120 -19.75 -5.77 0.65
C GLU A 120 -19.27 -4.39 0.16
N ILE A 121 -18.65 -4.31 -1.01
CA ILE A 121 -17.96 -3.10 -1.49
C ILE A 121 -18.40 -2.79 -2.91
N ASP A 122 -19.02 -1.63 -3.10
CA ASP A 122 -19.34 -1.04 -4.39
C ASP A 122 -18.23 -0.07 -4.82
N GLU A 123 -17.48 -0.42 -5.86
CA GLU A 123 -16.39 0.40 -6.40
C GLU A 123 -16.88 1.78 -6.89
N THR A 124 -18.09 1.86 -7.45
CA THR A 124 -18.65 3.11 -8.00
C THR A 124 -18.99 4.08 -6.88
N ALA A 125 -19.58 3.58 -5.79
CA ALA A 125 -19.89 4.40 -4.62
C ALA A 125 -18.61 4.95 -3.97
N TRP A 126 -17.54 4.14 -3.87
CA TRP A 126 -16.26 4.59 -3.34
C TRP A 126 -15.54 5.58 -4.25
N LEU A 127 -15.58 5.38 -5.56
CA LEU A 127 -15.03 6.31 -6.55
C LEU A 127 -15.69 7.69 -6.42
N THR A 128 -17.04 7.72 -6.38
CA THR A 128 -17.84 8.94 -6.19
C THR A 128 -17.46 9.65 -4.89
N ARG A 129 -17.36 8.89 -3.79
CA ARG A 129 -17.00 9.42 -2.48
C ARG A 129 -15.61 10.08 -2.47
N TRP A 130 -14.61 9.45 -3.09
CA TRP A 130 -13.24 9.98 -3.11
C TRP A 130 -13.03 11.12 -4.09
N GLN A 131 -13.90 11.27 -5.07
CA GLN A 131 -13.91 12.42 -5.98
C GLN A 131 -14.61 13.64 -5.38
N HIS A 132 -15.53 13.44 -4.44
CA HIS A 132 -16.30 14.54 -3.85
C HIS A 132 -15.40 15.45 -2.99
N PRO A 133 -15.46 16.81 -3.17
CA PRO A 133 -14.56 17.74 -2.50
C PRO A 133 -14.47 17.62 -0.98
N ALA A 134 -15.61 17.34 -0.31
CA ALA A 134 -15.69 17.22 1.14
C ALA A 134 -15.09 15.92 1.71
N THR A 135 -14.97 14.86 0.89
CA THR A 135 -14.50 13.53 1.31
C THR A 135 -13.31 13.05 0.49
N ARG A 136 -12.69 13.97 -0.26
CA ARG A 136 -11.59 13.65 -1.18
C ARG A 136 -10.43 12.98 -0.46
N PHE A 137 -10.09 11.79 -0.94
CA PHE A 137 -8.90 11.06 -0.52
C PHE A 137 -8.04 10.73 -1.75
N GLY A 138 -7.23 11.71 -2.17
CA GLY A 138 -6.45 11.61 -3.41
C GLY A 138 -5.50 10.43 -3.47
N HIS A 139 -4.92 10.00 -2.36
CA HIS A 139 -4.08 8.81 -2.28
C HIS A 139 -4.88 7.53 -2.56
N GLY A 140 -6.04 7.37 -1.93
CA GLY A 140 -6.92 6.22 -2.16
C GLY A 140 -7.41 6.17 -3.61
N LEU A 141 -7.82 7.32 -4.15
CA LEU A 141 -8.25 7.44 -5.55
C LEU A 141 -7.14 7.04 -6.53
N ALA A 142 -5.91 7.50 -6.31
CA ALA A 142 -4.78 7.18 -7.19
C ALA A 142 -4.48 5.67 -7.22
N TYR A 143 -4.49 5.00 -6.05
CA TYR A 143 -4.30 3.55 -6.00
C TYR A 143 -5.46 2.79 -6.62
N PHE A 144 -6.70 3.19 -6.34
CA PHE A 144 -7.88 2.59 -6.95
C PHE A 144 -7.81 2.62 -8.47
N LEU A 145 -7.57 3.80 -9.06
CA LEU A 145 -7.47 3.96 -10.51
C LEU A 145 -6.31 3.14 -11.11
N ASN A 146 -5.19 3.07 -10.39
CA ASN A 146 -4.05 2.26 -10.81
C ASN A 146 -4.39 0.76 -10.84
N PHE A 147 -5.02 0.23 -9.80
CA PHE A 147 -5.46 -1.18 -9.76
C PHE A 147 -6.50 -1.47 -10.84
N LYS A 148 -7.49 -0.58 -11.01
CA LYS A 148 -8.51 -0.73 -12.05
C LYS A 148 -7.89 -0.76 -13.45
N LEU A 149 -6.98 0.16 -13.74
CA LEU A 149 -6.27 0.20 -15.02
C LEU A 149 -5.50 -1.09 -15.29
N GLN A 150 -4.80 -1.62 -14.28
CA GLN A 150 -4.05 -2.87 -14.42
C GLN A 150 -4.97 -4.07 -14.71
N LEU A 151 -6.11 -4.19 -13.99
CA LEU A 151 -7.06 -5.27 -14.26
C LEU A 151 -7.66 -5.17 -15.65
N LEU A 152 -8.08 -3.98 -16.08
CA LEU A 152 -8.61 -3.76 -17.42
C LEU A 152 -7.59 -4.13 -18.49
N TYR A 153 -6.33 -3.75 -18.32
CA TYR A 153 -5.25 -4.09 -19.25
C TYR A 153 -4.97 -5.58 -19.30
N LEU A 154 -4.87 -6.25 -18.14
CA LEU A 154 -4.51 -7.67 -18.05
C LEU A 154 -5.62 -8.59 -18.56
N PHE A 155 -6.88 -8.22 -18.37
CA PHE A 155 -8.02 -9.04 -18.77
C PHE A 155 -8.69 -8.58 -20.06
N GLY A 156 -8.03 -7.72 -20.85
CA GLY A 156 -8.40 -7.42 -22.23
C GLY A 156 -9.63 -6.51 -22.41
N GLN A 157 -9.90 -5.66 -21.43
CA GLN A 157 -11.00 -4.68 -21.48
C GLN A 157 -10.45 -3.27 -21.83
N TRP A 158 -9.94 -3.12 -23.04
CA TRP A 158 -9.32 -1.89 -23.57
C TRP A 158 -9.75 -1.57 -24.99
#